data_970726ce9dbebfec7f1ce455f85a5e94
#
_entry.id   970726ce9dbebfec7f1ce455f85a5e94
#
_cell.length_a   1.000
_cell.length_b   1.000
_cell.length_c   1.000
_cell.angle_alpha   90.00
_cell.angle_beta   90.00
_cell.angle_gamma   90.00
#
_symmetry.space_group_name_H-M   'P 1'
#
loop_
_entity.id
_entity.type
_entity.pdbx_description
1 polymer ?
#
loop_
_entity_poly.entity_id
_entity_poly.type
_entity_poly.pdbx_seq_one_letter_code
_entity_poly.pdbx_strand_id
1 'polypeptide(L)'
;MSGSYAGAPGTGAESSARFTGEESTGPAGKPGTGSAEEAGGRRRRRSCRALPAGRPVGLFCGLTVVDVIQLVEAPPGPDDKVVALDQLVAAGGPATNAAVAFAALGGRAILAAPVGAGPLAELVRADLAATGVELIDCSGGPGGSDRSVLDLGAPSAGAPEIRGEDAPAAGAGLPAAGAPVPVVPEAPGLSVSSCVITAATGQRSVVSTNARAVAVTAPLDRYVARVDRGRRPPPDVVLIDGHNPALAEVSLDLAARAGALTVMDAGSWKDAAARLPGRCDVVAASARFYPPGPTGSVTAPRDVAHWLLDAGARGVVITRGARPALWWCAGGHDSVAPPQVAAVDTLGAGDVFHGALAHALAGTRRDDLTGPALGAAVERACDVAAASTEVFGTRAWRQRLD
;
A
#
# COMPACT_ATOMS: atom_id res chain seq x y z
N MET A 1 23.60 -33.38 -35.46
CA MET A 1 24.95 -32.83 -35.47
C MET A 1 25.30 -32.40 -34.09
N SER A 2 26.14 -33.17 -33.52
CA SER A 2 26.78 -33.16 -32.22
C SER A 2 27.73 -31.97 -32.02
N GLY A 3 27.80 -31.51 -30.81
CA GLY A 3 28.79 -30.51 -30.36
C GLY A 3 28.82 -30.37 -28.85
N SER A 4 29.48 -31.34 -28.21
CA SER A 4 29.87 -31.35 -26.81
C SER A 4 31.02 -30.37 -26.57
N TYR A 5 31.01 -29.61 -25.46
CA TYR A 5 32.22 -29.09 -24.85
C TYR A 5 32.17 -29.34 -23.32
N ALA A 6 33.09 -30.19 -22.90
CA ALA A 6 33.49 -30.41 -21.53
C ALA A 6 34.72 -29.54 -21.21
N GLY A 7 34.84 -29.08 -19.99
CA GLY A 7 36.03 -28.41 -19.47
C GLY A 7 35.92 -28.09 -18.01
N ALA A 8 36.48 -28.94 -17.14
CA ALA A 8 36.81 -28.68 -15.72
C ALA A 8 38.34 -28.44 -15.61
N PRO A 9 38.89 -28.28 -14.39
CA PRO A 9 38.69 -27.33 -13.30
C PRO A 9 39.99 -26.54 -13.00
N GLY A 10 39.91 -25.42 -12.28
CA GLY A 10 41.04 -24.64 -11.82
C GLY A 10 41.02 -24.43 -10.29
N THR A 11 41.91 -25.06 -9.62
CA THR A 11 42.29 -24.96 -8.19
C THR A 11 43.20 -23.76 -7.93
N GLY A 12 43.15 -23.17 -6.74
CA GLY A 12 44.18 -22.30 -6.18
C GLY A 12 43.56 -21.21 -5.31
N ALA A 13 43.76 -21.20 -4.12
CA ALA A 13 44.73 -21.21 -3.07
C ALA A 13 44.33 -20.15 -2.02
N GLU A 14 44.36 -20.60 -0.79
CA GLU A 14 44.18 -19.84 0.45
C GLU A 14 45.23 -18.75 0.62
N SER A 15 44.85 -17.61 1.22
CA SER A 15 45.79 -16.74 1.93
C SER A 15 45.16 -16.28 3.25
N SER A 16 45.60 -16.97 4.30
CA SER A 16 45.39 -16.58 5.71
C SER A 16 46.41 -15.52 6.12
N ALA A 17 45.94 -14.35 6.51
CA ALA A 17 46.76 -13.38 7.26
C ALA A 17 46.33 -13.35 8.72
N ARG A 18 47.16 -13.94 9.58
CA ARG A 18 47.16 -13.76 11.04
C ARG A 18 47.76 -12.41 11.39
N PHE A 19 47.06 -11.64 12.22
CA PHE A 19 47.71 -10.57 12.98
C PHE A 19 47.69 -10.95 14.45
N THR A 20 48.89 -11.06 15.01
CA THR A 20 49.23 -11.34 16.39
C THR A 20 49.07 -10.08 17.24
N GLY A 21 48.62 -10.30 18.49
CA GLY A 21 48.38 -9.27 19.46
C GLY A 21 49.63 -8.68 20.09
N GLU A 22 49.47 -7.59 20.80
CA GLU A 22 50.33 -7.16 21.90
C GLU A 22 49.45 -6.72 23.08
N GLU A 23 49.67 -7.40 24.20
CA GLU A 23 49.15 -7.09 25.53
C GLU A 23 49.94 -5.90 26.11
N SER A 24 49.20 -4.94 26.69
CA SER A 24 49.79 -3.95 27.60
C SER A 24 49.07 -4.02 28.94
N THR A 25 49.81 -4.48 29.94
CA THR A 25 49.44 -4.63 31.36
C THR A 25 49.64 -3.34 32.16
N GLY A 26 48.65 -3.03 33.04
CA GLY A 26 48.89 -2.33 34.30
C GLY A 26 47.88 -1.28 34.69
N PRO A 27 47.77 -0.92 35.99
CA PRO A 27 47.58 -1.78 37.16
C PRO A 27 46.24 -1.50 37.92
N ALA A 28 45.96 -2.40 38.86
CA ALA A 28 44.75 -2.46 39.70
C ALA A 28 44.50 -1.22 40.58
N GLY A 29 43.27 -0.71 40.54
CA GLY A 29 42.69 0.21 41.53
C GLY A 29 41.51 -0.44 42.27
N LYS A 30 41.48 -0.31 43.60
CA LYS A 30 40.57 -0.94 44.57
C LYS A 30 39.10 -0.49 44.42
N PRO A 31 38.13 -1.26 44.90
CA PRO A 31 36.69 -1.03 44.72
C PRO A 31 36.16 0.03 45.69
N GLY A 32 35.46 1.01 45.12
CA GLY A 32 34.59 1.93 45.86
C GLY A 32 33.15 1.44 45.87
N THR A 33 32.62 1.27 47.07
CA THR A 33 31.19 1.01 47.32
C THR A 33 30.38 2.25 46.95
N GLY A 34 29.54 2.12 45.93
CA GLY A 34 28.56 3.15 45.54
C GLY A 34 27.26 2.49 45.17
N SER A 35 26.24 2.84 45.92
CA SER A 35 24.86 2.40 45.84
C SER A 35 24.27 2.40 44.43
N ALA A 36 23.56 1.33 44.08
CA ALA A 36 22.73 1.22 42.87
C ALA A 36 21.56 2.21 42.93
N GLU A 37 21.65 3.29 42.19
CA GLU A 37 20.44 4.07 41.79
C GLU A 37 19.87 3.48 40.51
N GLU A 38 18.66 2.97 40.61
CA GLU A 38 17.84 2.52 39.48
C GLU A 38 17.62 3.69 38.51
N ALA A 39 18.33 3.68 37.41
CA ALA A 39 18.08 4.56 36.27
C ALA A 39 16.84 4.05 35.51
N GLY A 40 15.66 4.27 36.06
CA GLY A 40 14.40 4.17 35.36
C GLY A 40 14.37 5.19 34.22
N GLY A 41 14.80 4.79 33.04
CA GLY A 41 14.72 5.59 31.82
C GLY A 41 13.26 5.88 31.46
N ARG A 42 12.71 6.97 32.00
CA ARG A 42 11.44 7.56 31.51
C ARG A 42 11.65 7.93 30.05
N ARG A 43 11.17 7.09 29.11
CA ARG A 43 10.94 7.47 27.71
C ARG A 43 10.18 8.80 27.73
N ARG A 44 10.86 9.89 27.42
CA ARG A 44 10.20 11.19 27.17
C ARG A 44 9.23 10.93 26.02
N ARG A 45 7.95 10.94 26.31
CA ARG A 45 6.88 11.09 25.30
C ARG A 45 7.17 12.42 24.60
N ARG A 46 7.81 12.35 23.42
CA ARG A 46 7.91 13.52 22.54
C ARG A 46 6.49 13.87 22.14
N SER A 47 6.10 15.13 22.35
CA SER A 47 4.81 15.66 22.01
C SER A 47 4.59 15.49 20.50
N CYS A 48 3.77 14.54 20.10
CA CYS A 48 3.18 14.53 18.78
C CYS A 48 2.34 15.83 18.69
N ARG A 49 2.59 16.64 17.68
CA ARG A 49 1.74 17.80 17.36
C ARG A 49 0.31 17.28 17.20
N ALA A 50 -0.64 17.86 17.89
CA ALA A 50 -2.04 17.48 17.80
C ALA A 50 -2.50 17.53 16.33
N LEU A 51 -3.13 16.45 15.86
CA LEU A 51 -3.84 16.45 14.59
C LEU A 51 -4.82 17.64 14.56
N PRO A 52 -5.11 18.22 13.37
CA PRO A 52 -6.07 19.31 13.25
C PRO A 52 -7.40 18.94 13.92
N ALA A 53 -8.15 19.92 14.41
CA ALA A 53 -9.38 19.77 15.20
C ALA A 53 -10.55 19.10 14.45
N GLY A 54 -10.30 18.25 13.46
CA GLY A 54 -11.22 17.42 12.68
C GLY A 54 -10.52 16.17 12.16
N ARG A 55 -11.29 15.21 11.67
CA ARG A 55 -10.76 14.01 11.00
C ARG A 55 -9.99 14.43 9.73
N PRO A 56 -8.72 14.05 9.54
CA PRO A 56 -7.98 14.41 8.34
C PRO A 56 -8.64 13.80 7.10
N VAL A 57 -8.62 14.53 5.98
CA VAL A 57 -9.19 14.12 4.70
C VAL A 57 -8.07 13.67 3.77
N GLY A 58 -8.09 12.41 3.32
CA GLY A 58 -7.14 11.85 2.36
C GLY A 58 -7.84 11.54 1.03
N LEU A 59 -7.23 11.98 -0.07
CA LEU A 59 -7.61 11.55 -1.43
C LEU A 59 -6.58 10.53 -1.92
N PHE A 60 -7.05 9.34 -2.26
CA PHE A 60 -6.24 8.22 -2.76
C PHE A 60 -6.58 7.98 -4.23
N CYS A 61 -5.58 7.88 -5.08
CA CYS A 61 -5.78 7.73 -6.52
C CYS A 61 -4.90 6.60 -7.06
N GLY A 62 -5.53 5.59 -7.65
CA GLY A 62 -4.74 4.51 -8.24
C GLY A 62 -5.51 3.24 -8.56
N LEU A 63 -4.85 2.11 -8.32
CA LEU A 63 -5.36 0.78 -8.66
C LEU A 63 -6.36 0.27 -7.63
N THR A 64 -7.46 -0.27 -8.16
CA THR A 64 -8.41 -1.13 -7.44
C THR A 64 -8.55 -2.45 -8.18
N VAL A 65 -8.51 -3.54 -7.45
CA VAL A 65 -8.68 -4.92 -7.93
C VAL A 65 -9.54 -5.71 -6.94
N VAL A 66 -9.91 -6.93 -7.29
CA VAL A 66 -10.38 -7.94 -6.33
C VAL A 66 -9.21 -8.85 -6.00
N ASP A 67 -8.84 -8.94 -4.73
CA ASP A 67 -7.87 -9.92 -4.23
C ASP A 67 -8.61 -11.17 -3.74
N VAL A 68 -8.27 -12.33 -4.30
CA VAL A 68 -8.61 -13.64 -3.77
C VAL A 68 -7.39 -14.16 -3.03
N ILE A 69 -7.47 -14.18 -1.70
CA ILE A 69 -6.35 -14.46 -0.80
C ILE A 69 -6.55 -15.84 -0.19
N GLN A 70 -5.58 -16.72 -0.35
CA GLN A 70 -5.62 -18.08 0.17
C GLN A 70 -4.41 -18.32 1.08
N LEU A 71 -4.67 -18.81 2.30
CA LEU A 71 -3.63 -19.27 3.22
C LEU A 71 -3.39 -20.75 2.97
N VAL A 72 -2.15 -21.14 2.75
CA VAL A 72 -1.76 -22.54 2.50
C VAL A 72 -0.57 -22.93 3.39
N GLU A 73 -0.40 -24.21 3.66
CA GLU A 73 0.81 -24.69 4.36
C GLU A 73 2.06 -24.48 3.53
N ALA A 74 1.99 -24.82 2.24
CA ALA A 74 3.05 -24.64 1.25
C ALA A 74 2.46 -24.21 -0.10
N PRO A 75 3.15 -23.40 -0.91
CA PRO A 75 2.71 -23.06 -2.25
C PRO A 75 2.59 -24.35 -3.09
N PRO A 76 1.57 -24.47 -3.99
CA PRO A 76 1.45 -25.61 -4.89
C PRO A 76 2.66 -25.66 -5.83
N GLY A 77 3.20 -26.87 -6.04
CA GLY A 77 4.11 -27.19 -7.13
C GLY A 77 3.38 -27.35 -8.46
N PRO A 78 4.11 -27.67 -9.54
CA PRO A 78 3.49 -28.03 -10.82
C PRO A 78 2.55 -29.24 -10.64
N ASP A 79 1.34 -29.13 -11.20
CA ASP A 79 0.28 -30.16 -11.17
C ASP A 79 -0.26 -30.53 -9.76
N ASP A 80 0.11 -29.77 -8.72
CA ASP A 80 -0.38 -30.01 -7.36
C ASP A 80 -1.77 -29.41 -7.14
N LYS A 81 -2.60 -30.12 -6.36
CA LYS A 81 -3.83 -29.61 -5.77
C LYS A 81 -3.64 -29.45 -4.28
N VAL A 82 -3.62 -28.20 -3.82
CA VAL A 82 -3.50 -27.86 -2.39
C VAL A 82 -4.84 -27.39 -1.85
N VAL A 83 -5.18 -27.81 -0.63
CA VAL A 83 -6.35 -27.29 0.09
C VAL A 83 -5.91 -26.08 0.93
N ALA A 84 -6.57 -24.96 0.74
CA ALA A 84 -6.31 -23.76 1.55
C ALA A 84 -6.77 -23.97 3.00
N LEU A 85 -5.99 -23.47 3.94
CA LEU A 85 -6.32 -23.43 5.38
C LEU A 85 -7.39 -22.39 5.67
N ASP A 86 -7.35 -21.27 4.93
CA ASP A 86 -8.31 -20.17 5.02
C ASP A 86 -8.38 -19.40 3.70
N GLN A 87 -9.46 -18.64 3.48
CA GLN A 87 -9.66 -17.84 2.29
C GLN A 87 -10.39 -16.53 2.61
N LEU A 88 -9.94 -15.45 1.95
CA LEU A 88 -10.58 -14.14 2.00
C LEU A 88 -10.70 -13.58 0.59
N VAL A 89 -11.83 -12.90 0.30
CA VAL A 89 -11.99 -12.08 -0.91
C VAL A 89 -12.27 -10.64 -0.48
N ALA A 90 -11.47 -9.70 -0.97
CA ALA A 90 -11.57 -8.29 -0.60
C ALA A 90 -11.23 -7.37 -1.79
N ALA A 91 -11.58 -6.10 -1.69
CA ALA A 91 -11.01 -5.09 -2.57
C ALA A 91 -9.50 -5.00 -2.31
N GLY A 92 -8.70 -4.90 -3.35
CA GLY A 92 -7.25 -4.81 -3.27
C GLY A 92 -6.69 -3.71 -4.15
N GLY A 93 -5.37 -3.69 -4.25
CA GLY A 93 -4.61 -2.67 -4.97
C GLY A 93 -4.01 -1.63 -4.03
N PRO A 94 -2.84 -1.02 -4.39
CA PRO A 94 -2.07 -0.17 -3.49
C PRO A 94 -2.87 1.02 -2.96
N ALA A 95 -3.48 1.83 -3.84
CA ALA A 95 -4.28 2.98 -3.43
C ALA A 95 -5.50 2.57 -2.59
N THR A 96 -6.14 1.44 -2.88
CA THR A 96 -7.28 0.91 -2.13
C THR A 96 -6.88 0.52 -0.71
N ASN A 97 -5.84 -0.29 -0.55
CA ASN A 97 -5.37 -0.73 0.76
C ASN A 97 -4.83 0.44 1.60
N ALA A 98 -4.15 1.42 0.96
CA ALA A 98 -3.71 2.63 1.63
C ALA A 98 -4.91 3.49 2.12
N ALA A 99 -5.98 3.61 1.33
CA ALA A 99 -7.21 4.31 1.73
C ALA A 99 -7.88 3.62 2.92
N VAL A 100 -7.95 2.27 2.92
CA VAL A 100 -8.46 1.48 4.05
C VAL A 100 -7.62 1.70 5.30
N ALA A 101 -6.29 1.73 5.17
CA ALA A 101 -5.40 1.99 6.31
C ALA A 101 -5.60 3.40 6.88
N PHE A 102 -5.72 4.40 6.03
CA PHE A 102 -5.99 5.77 6.44
C PHE A 102 -7.34 5.92 7.17
N ALA A 103 -8.39 5.25 6.66
CA ALA A 103 -9.70 5.23 7.30
C ALA A 103 -9.66 4.52 8.66
N ALA A 104 -8.95 3.40 8.77
CA ALA A 104 -8.78 2.66 10.02
C ALA A 104 -8.07 3.49 11.11
N LEU A 105 -7.17 4.40 10.72
CA LEU A 105 -6.50 5.34 11.62
C LEU A 105 -7.36 6.57 11.99
N GLY A 106 -8.64 6.58 11.60
CA GLY A 106 -9.57 7.64 11.94
C GLY A 106 -9.68 8.75 10.89
N GLY A 107 -8.97 8.68 9.78
CA GLY A 107 -9.10 9.62 8.67
C GLY A 107 -10.40 9.44 7.87
N ARG A 108 -10.76 10.45 7.08
CA ARG A 108 -11.77 10.36 6.04
C ARG A 108 -11.09 10.04 4.72
N ALA A 109 -11.20 8.81 4.25
CA ALA A 109 -10.58 8.34 3.01
C ALA A 109 -11.54 8.45 1.83
N ILE A 110 -11.05 9.00 0.73
CA ILE A 110 -11.74 9.10 -0.56
C ILE A 110 -10.85 8.42 -1.60
N LEU A 111 -11.36 7.40 -2.28
CA LEU A 111 -10.64 6.64 -3.30
C LEU A 111 -11.17 7.00 -4.69
N ALA A 112 -10.29 7.48 -5.57
CA ALA A 112 -10.57 7.71 -6.99
C ALA A 112 -9.93 6.57 -7.81
N ALA A 113 -10.75 5.66 -8.33
CA ALA A 113 -10.28 4.49 -9.08
C ALA A 113 -11.36 3.97 -10.04
N PRO A 114 -11.00 3.32 -11.16
CA PRO A 114 -11.96 2.67 -12.03
C PRO A 114 -12.42 1.35 -11.42
N VAL A 115 -13.71 1.23 -11.11
CA VAL A 115 -14.34 0.02 -10.54
C VAL A 115 -15.35 -0.58 -11.54
N GLY A 116 -16.20 0.23 -12.15
CA GLY A 116 -17.16 -0.21 -13.16
C GLY A 116 -18.41 -0.86 -12.58
N ALA A 117 -18.96 -1.82 -13.31
CA ALA A 117 -20.21 -2.51 -12.97
C ALA A 117 -20.02 -4.04 -12.96
N GLY A 118 -21.01 -4.74 -12.44
CA GLY A 118 -21.02 -6.21 -12.35
C GLY A 118 -20.69 -6.75 -10.96
N PRO A 119 -20.77 -8.07 -10.77
CA PRO A 119 -20.67 -8.69 -9.44
C PRO A 119 -19.37 -8.36 -8.69
N LEU A 120 -18.23 -8.32 -9.38
CA LEU A 120 -16.94 -7.96 -8.76
C LEU A 120 -16.91 -6.49 -8.32
N ALA A 121 -17.52 -5.61 -9.10
CA ALA A 121 -17.63 -4.20 -8.75
C ALA A 121 -18.53 -3.98 -7.51
N GLU A 122 -19.62 -4.73 -7.40
CA GLU A 122 -20.50 -4.69 -6.22
C GLU A 122 -19.78 -5.21 -4.97
N LEU A 123 -18.98 -6.27 -5.08
CA LEU A 123 -18.14 -6.77 -3.98
C LEU A 123 -17.17 -5.67 -3.50
N VAL A 124 -16.48 -5.02 -4.43
CA VAL A 124 -15.54 -3.92 -4.11
C VAL A 124 -16.27 -2.76 -3.42
N ARG A 125 -17.44 -2.36 -3.92
CA ARG A 125 -18.25 -1.29 -3.28
C ARG A 125 -18.68 -1.66 -1.86
N ALA A 126 -19.12 -2.89 -1.65
CA ALA A 126 -19.53 -3.38 -0.35
C ALA A 126 -18.35 -3.39 0.65
N ASP A 127 -17.16 -3.87 0.24
CA ASP A 127 -15.96 -3.87 1.08
C ASP A 127 -15.48 -2.45 1.41
N LEU A 128 -15.45 -1.54 0.43
CA LEU A 128 -15.10 -0.14 0.65
C LEU A 128 -16.08 0.56 1.62
N ALA A 129 -17.38 0.32 1.47
CA ALA A 129 -18.39 0.85 2.38
C ALA A 129 -18.20 0.33 3.81
N ALA A 130 -17.96 -0.99 3.98
CA ALA A 130 -17.70 -1.61 5.27
C ALA A 130 -16.39 -1.11 5.92
N THR A 131 -15.44 -0.64 5.13
CA THR A 131 -14.17 -0.09 5.60
C THR A 131 -14.20 1.42 5.80
N GLY A 132 -15.29 2.09 5.46
CA GLY A 132 -15.47 3.54 5.62
C GLY A 132 -14.73 4.37 4.55
N VAL A 133 -14.43 3.78 3.39
CA VAL A 133 -13.80 4.45 2.26
C VAL A 133 -14.86 4.93 1.28
N GLU A 134 -14.88 6.23 0.98
CA GLU A 134 -15.73 6.84 -0.05
C GLU A 134 -15.14 6.59 -1.45
N LEU A 135 -15.91 6.02 -2.38
CA LEU A 135 -15.46 5.74 -3.75
C LEU A 135 -15.91 6.82 -4.73
N ILE A 136 -14.99 7.35 -5.52
CA ILE A 136 -15.22 8.06 -6.77
C ILE A 136 -14.93 7.06 -7.89
N ASP A 137 -15.97 6.45 -8.44
CA ASP A 137 -15.79 5.49 -9.54
C ASP A 137 -15.46 6.21 -10.84
N CYS A 138 -14.23 6.04 -11.27
CA CYS A 138 -13.65 6.64 -12.47
C CYS A 138 -13.68 5.70 -13.69
N SER A 139 -14.58 4.73 -13.73
CA SER A 139 -14.78 3.88 -14.91
C SER A 139 -15.48 4.62 -16.06
N GLY A 140 -15.13 4.27 -17.30
CA GLY A 140 -15.71 4.88 -18.52
C GLY A 140 -17.06 4.30 -18.97
N GLY A 141 -17.70 3.42 -18.19
CA GLY A 141 -18.93 2.74 -18.56
C GLY A 141 -20.21 3.42 -18.03
N PRO A 142 -21.41 2.94 -18.45
CA PRO A 142 -22.71 3.48 -18.01
C PRO A 142 -22.96 3.39 -16.50
N GLY A 143 -22.12 2.71 -15.73
CA GLY A 143 -22.13 2.69 -14.26
C GLY A 143 -21.46 3.89 -13.58
N GLY A 144 -20.73 4.74 -14.32
CA GLY A 144 -20.06 5.94 -13.80
C GLY A 144 -20.97 7.17 -13.60
N SER A 145 -22.26 7.05 -13.80
CA SER A 145 -23.22 8.13 -13.58
C SER A 145 -23.70 8.17 -12.12
N ASP A 146 -23.29 9.20 -11.43
CA ASP A 146 -23.90 9.87 -10.23
C ASP A 146 -24.43 9.02 -9.04
N ARG A 147 -24.06 7.74 -8.92
CA ARG A 147 -24.33 6.93 -7.71
C ARG A 147 -23.26 7.06 -6.61
N SER A 148 -22.33 7.98 -6.77
CA SER A 148 -21.18 8.19 -5.85
C SER A 148 -21.50 9.02 -4.60
N VAL A 149 -22.78 9.29 -4.32
CA VAL A 149 -23.18 9.96 -3.07
C VAL A 149 -24.18 9.07 -2.36
N LEU A 150 -23.68 8.08 -1.61
CA LEU A 150 -24.43 7.59 -0.47
C LEU A 150 -24.35 8.69 0.60
N ASP A 151 -25.39 9.51 0.62
CA ASP A 151 -25.74 10.31 1.78
C ASP A 151 -26.03 9.30 2.91
N LEU A 152 -25.09 9.14 3.83
CA LEU A 152 -25.28 8.30 5.01
C LEU A 152 -26.24 9.01 5.97
N GLY A 153 -27.51 9.13 5.55
CA GLY A 153 -28.63 9.32 6.42
C GLY A 153 -28.78 8.10 7.31
N ALA A 154 -29.06 8.33 8.58
CA ALA A 154 -29.19 7.33 9.64
C ALA A 154 -29.93 6.05 9.19
N PRO A 155 -29.59 4.86 9.76
CA PRO A 155 -30.23 3.60 9.39
C PRO A 155 -31.72 3.65 9.76
N SER A 156 -32.59 3.63 8.76
CA SER A 156 -34.01 3.38 8.96
C SER A 156 -34.19 1.89 9.22
N ALA A 157 -34.65 1.56 10.43
CA ALA A 157 -35.09 0.24 10.80
C ALA A 157 -36.25 -0.21 9.87
N GLY A 158 -36.02 -1.30 9.14
CA GLY A 158 -37.06 -1.91 8.29
C GLY A 158 -36.43 -2.92 7.33
N ALA A 159 -36.06 -4.11 7.81
CA ALA A 159 -35.79 -5.24 6.95
C ALA A 159 -37.10 -5.75 6.35
N PRO A 160 -37.21 -5.97 5.01
CA PRO A 160 -38.35 -6.67 4.46
C PRO A 160 -38.26 -8.17 4.81
N GLU A 161 -39.28 -8.69 5.50
CA GLU A 161 -39.50 -10.13 5.64
C GLU A 161 -39.70 -10.75 4.25
N ILE A 162 -38.83 -11.67 3.87
CA ILE A 162 -39.05 -12.53 2.71
C ILE A 162 -40.08 -13.59 3.14
N ARG A 163 -41.34 -13.37 2.75
CA ARG A 163 -42.35 -14.45 2.80
C ARG A 163 -42.07 -15.38 1.61
N GLY A 164 -41.81 -16.64 1.96
CA GLY A 164 -41.77 -17.70 0.98
C GLY A 164 -43.16 -17.93 0.36
N GLU A 165 -43.20 -17.91 -0.96
CA GLU A 165 -44.15 -18.62 -1.84
C GLU A 165 -43.90 -18.06 -3.23
N ASP A 166 -43.11 -18.79 -4.01
CA ASP A 166 -43.19 -18.96 -5.46
C ASP A 166 -41.88 -19.64 -5.96
N ALA A 167 -41.83 -20.96 -5.80
CA ALA A 167 -40.85 -21.77 -6.50
C ALA A 167 -41.31 -21.92 -7.97
N PRO A 168 -40.55 -21.47 -8.98
CA PRO A 168 -40.85 -21.79 -10.35
C PRO A 168 -40.63 -23.27 -10.64
N ALA A 169 -41.60 -23.87 -11.30
CA ALA A 169 -41.65 -25.27 -11.67
C ALA A 169 -40.36 -25.76 -12.36
N ALA A 170 -39.88 -26.89 -11.95
CA ALA A 170 -38.84 -27.65 -12.63
C ALA A 170 -39.25 -27.96 -14.08
N GLY A 171 -38.51 -27.40 -15.06
CA GLY A 171 -38.80 -27.66 -16.46
C GLY A 171 -37.97 -26.87 -17.49
N ALA A 172 -36.82 -26.28 -17.12
CA ALA A 172 -35.87 -25.77 -18.10
C ALA A 172 -34.82 -26.86 -18.40
N GLY A 173 -34.98 -27.56 -19.54
CA GLY A 173 -34.02 -28.51 -20.05
C GLY A 173 -32.63 -27.90 -20.17
N LEU A 174 -31.61 -28.67 -19.79
CA LEU A 174 -30.21 -28.31 -20.01
C LEU A 174 -30.02 -27.93 -21.49
N PRO A 175 -29.29 -26.84 -21.81
CA PRO A 175 -28.99 -26.52 -23.20
C PRO A 175 -28.21 -27.66 -23.83
N ALA A 176 -28.56 -27.99 -25.09
CA ALA A 176 -27.95 -29.08 -25.85
C ALA A 176 -26.42 -28.94 -25.82
N ALA A 177 -25.75 -30.07 -25.53
CA ALA A 177 -24.28 -30.17 -25.56
C ALA A 177 -23.75 -29.70 -26.93
N GLY A 178 -23.04 -28.59 -27.00
CA GLY A 178 -22.41 -28.11 -28.24
C GLY A 178 -22.78 -26.67 -28.66
N ALA A 179 -23.69 -25.98 -28.00
CA ALA A 179 -23.84 -24.54 -28.25
C ALA A 179 -22.62 -23.80 -27.71
N PRO A 180 -21.91 -22.99 -28.55
CA PRO A 180 -20.83 -22.18 -28.04
C PRO A 180 -21.41 -21.24 -26.97
N VAL A 181 -20.90 -21.35 -25.74
CA VAL A 181 -21.17 -20.35 -24.70
C VAL A 181 -20.78 -19.01 -25.32
N PRO A 182 -21.67 -18.04 -25.44
CA PRO A 182 -21.31 -16.74 -25.98
C PRO A 182 -20.21 -16.20 -25.07
N VAL A 183 -18.98 -16.15 -25.56
CA VAL A 183 -17.92 -15.36 -24.97
C VAL A 183 -18.34 -13.92 -25.21
N VAL A 184 -19.08 -13.36 -24.27
CA VAL A 184 -19.32 -11.92 -24.24
C VAL A 184 -17.91 -11.31 -24.15
N PRO A 185 -17.47 -10.48 -25.12
CA PRO A 185 -16.25 -9.72 -24.95
C PRO A 185 -16.49 -8.83 -23.72
N GLU A 186 -16.02 -9.23 -22.56
CA GLU A 186 -16.06 -8.37 -21.39
C GLU A 186 -15.29 -7.10 -21.76
N ALA A 187 -15.99 -5.97 -21.71
CA ALA A 187 -15.32 -4.69 -21.52
C ALA A 187 -14.28 -4.91 -20.41
N PRO A 188 -13.04 -4.39 -20.52
CA PRO A 188 -11.98 -4.66 -19.57
C PRO A 188 -12.49 -4.34 -18.16
N GLY A 189 -12.94 -5.38 -17.49
CA GLY A 189 -13.56 -5.33 -16.17
C GLY A 189 -12.50 -5.15 -15.07
N LEU A 190 -12.99 -5.13 -13.85
CA LEU A 190 -12.14 -5.08 -12.66
C LEU A 190 -11.17 -6.26 -12.66
N SER A 191 -9.89 -5.99 -12.44
CA SER A 191 -8.86 -7.03 -12.38
C SER A 191 -9.00 -7.87 -11.11
N VAL A 192 -8.65 -9.16 -11.22
CA VAL A 192 -8.57 -10.09 -10.08
C VAL A 192 -7.10 -10.44 -9.86
N SER A 193 -6.68 -10.44 -8.60
CA SER A 193 -5.39 -10.95 -8.16
C SER A 193 -5.60 -12.22 -7.34
N SER A 194 -4.92 -13.30 -7.71
CA SER A 194 -4.83 -14.52 -6.91
C SER A 194 -3.60 -14.41 -6.02
N CYS A 195 -3.81 -14.43 -4.70
CA CYS A 195 -2.77 -14.26 -3.69
C CYS A 195 -2.66 -15.53 -2.87
N VAL A 196 -1.49 -16.15 -2.84
CA VAL A 196 -1.20 -17.33 -2.03
C VAL A 196 -0.26 -16.92 -0.91
N ILE A 197 -0.67 -17.12 0.35
CA ILE A 197 0.10 -16.83 1.55
C ILE A 197 0.59 -18.14 2.15
N THR A 198 1.88 -18.28 2.38
CA THR A 198 2.49 -19.45 3.02
C THR A 198 2.43 -19.28 4.53
N ALA A 199 1.66 -20.12 5.24
CA ALA A 199 1.41 -20.01 6.68
C ALA A 199 2.70 -20.01 7.52
N ALA A 200 3.68 -20.85 7.15
CA ALA A 200 4.93 -20.96 7.91
C ALA A 200 5.83 -19.70 7.85
N THR A 201 5.67 -18.85 6.82
CA THR A 201 6.60 -17.72 6.57
C THR A 201 5.91 -16.37 6.41
N GLY A 202 4.59 -16.34 6.26
CA GLY A 202 3.83 -15.14 5.89
C GLY A 202 4.17 -14.58 4.50
N GLN A 203 4.99 -15.30 3.72
CA GLN A 203 5.37 -14.88 2.37
C GLN A 203 4.21 -15.04 1.40
N ARG A 204 4.16 -14.14 0.41
CA ARG A 204 3.11 -14.13 -0.60
C ARG A 204 3.62 -14.40 -2.01
N SER A 205 2.82 -15.10 -2.79
CA SER A 205 2.91 -15.18 -4.25
C SER A 205 1.64 -14.55 -4.83
N VAL A 206 1.77 -13.70 -5.84
CA VAL A 206 0.64 -12.98 -6.43
C VAL A 206 0.65 -13.15 -7.94
N VAL A 207 -0.48 -13.58 -8.50
CA VAL A 207 -0.76 -13.58 -9.93
C VAL A 207 -1.87 -12.58 -10.19
N SER A 208 -1.59 -11.56 -10.99
CA SER A 208 -2.53 -10.48 -11.28
C SER A 208 -2.48 -10.10 -12.76
N THR A 209 -3.63 -9.69 -13.29
CA THR A 209 -3.69 -9.08 -14.63
C THR A 209 -3.30 -7.61 -14.61
N ASN A 210 -2.92 -7.08 -13.43
CA ASN A 210 -2.58 -5.68 -13.20
C ASN A 210 -3.74 -4.72 -13.55
N ALA A 211 -3.46 -3.44 -13.88
CA ALA A 211 -4.47 -2.44 -14.22
C ALA A 211 -5.02 -2.69 -15.64
N ARG A 212 -6.23 -3.23 -15.76
CA ARG A 212 -6.94 -3.44 -17.04
C ARG A 212 -8.06 -2.44 -17.25
N ALA A 213 -8.70 -1.99 -16.18
CA ALA A 213 -9.80 -1.05 -16.27
C ALA A 213 -9.29 0.32 -16.77
N VAL A 214 -10.01 0.86 -17.77
CA VAL A 214 -9.71 2.19 -18.31
C VAL A 214 -10.31 3.24 -17.38
N ALA A 215 -9.46 4.15 -16.88
CA ALA A 215 -9.90 5.26 -16.07
C ALA A 215 -10.28 6.48 -16.92
N VAL A 216 -11.35 7.18 -16.52
CA VAL A 216 -11.73 8.49 -17.03
C VAL A 216 -11.71 9.53 -15.91
N THR A 217 -11.32 10.77 -16.23
CA THR A 217 -11.18 11.83 -15.23
C THR A 217 -12.50 12.48 -14.83
N ALA A 218 -13.52 12.44 -15.67
CA ALA A 218 -14.76 13.19 -15.49
C ALA A 218 -15.45 13.02 -14.10
N PRO A 219 -15.49 11.84 -13.45
CA PRO A 219 -16.04 11.74 -12.10
C PRO A 219 -15.18 12.48 -11.06
N LEU A 220 -13.85 12.39 -11.19
CA LEU A 220 -12.91 13.10 -10.32
C LEU A 220 -12.97 14.62 -10.56
N ASP A 221 -13.08 15.07 -11.82
CA ASP A 221 -13.26 16.50 -12.15
C ASP A 221 -14.53 17.08 -11.50
N ARG A 222 -15.63 16.31 -11.45
CA ARG A 222 -16.84 16.72 -10.72
C ARG A 222 -16.61 16.83 -9.21
N TYR A 223 -15.83 15.93 -8.62
CA TYR A 223 -15.45 16.02 -7.21
C TYR A 223 -14.60 17.28 -6.96
N VAL A 224 -13.57 17.52 -7.79
CA VAL A 224 -12.70 18.71 -7.74
C VAL A 224 -13.55 19.99 -7.79
N ALA A 225 -14.49 20.08 -8.73
CA ALA A 225 -15.37 21.22 -8.84
C ALA A 225 -16.28 21.44 -7.61
N ARG A 226 -16.61 20.39 -6.85
CA ARG A 226 -17.32 20.52 -5.57
C ARG A 226 -16.41 21.03 -4.47
N VAL A 227 -15.14 20.63 -4.45
CA VAL A 227 -14.12 21.16 -3.52
C VAL A 227 -13.88 22.65 -3.80
N ASP A 228 -13.63 23.03 -5.07
CA ASP A 228 -13.38 24.40 -5.48
C ASP A 228 -14.54 25.36 -5.15
N ARG A 229 -15.77 24.83 -5.11
CA ARG A 229 -16.97 25.60 -4.71
C ARG A 229 -17.29 25.56 -3.21
N GLY A 230 -16.40 25.01 -2.39
CA GLY A 230 -16.58 24.87 -0.94
C GLY A 230 -17.71 23.89 -0.53
N ARG A 231 -18.20 23.04 -1.45
CA ARG A 231 -19.25 22.05 -1.17
C ARG A 231 -18.69 20.74 -0.61
N ARG A 232 -17.38 20.58 -0.63
CA ARG A 232 -16.62 19.47 -0.04
C ARG A 232 -15.35 20.03 0.60
N PRO A 233 -14.90 19.48 1.72
CA PRO A 233 -13.62 19.88 2.29
C PRO A 233 -12.48 19.50 1.33
N PRO A 234 -11.44 20.34 1.20
CA PRO A 234 -10.24 19.98 0.46
C PRO A 234 -9.53 18.82 1.16
N PRO A 235 -8.75 18.02 0.43
CA PRO A 235 -7.89 17.02 1.06
C PRO A 235 -6.77 17.68 1.85
N ASP A 236 -6.40 17.08 2.98
CA ASP A 236 -5.19 17.44 3.75
C ASP A 236 -3.96 16.71 3.20
N VAL A 237 -4.17 15.58 2.54
CA VAL A 237 -3.14 14.76 1.90
C VAL A 237 -3.70 14.08 0.66
N VAL A 238 -2.86 13.95 -0.37
CA VAL A 238 -3.17 13.19 -1.60
C VAL A 238 -2.13 12.08 -1.76
N LEU A 239 -2.58 10.84 -1.92
CA LEU A 239 -1.72 9.70 -2.24
C LEU A 239 -2.03 9.18 -3.64
N ILE A 240 -0.97 8.91 -4.42
CA ILE A 240 -1.05 8.28 -5.75
C ILE A 240 -0.16 7.02 -5.79
N ASP A 241 -0.53 6.01 -6.59
CA ASP A 241 0.25 4.78 -6.77
C ASP A 241 0.83 4.58 -8.18
N GLY A 242 0.62 5.56 -9.07
CA GLY A 242 1.16 5.58 -10.43
C GLY A 242 0.49 4.60 -11.41
N HIS A 243 -0.59 3.91 -11.06
CA HIS A 243 -1.31 3.00 -11.96
C HIS A 243 -2.27 3.71 -12.92
N ASN A 244 -2.79 4.87 -12.55
CA ASN A 244 -3.71 5.68 -13.36
C ASN A 244 -3.16 7.11 -13.52
N PRO A 245 -2.17 7.35 -14.41
CA PRO A 245 -1.51 8.63 -14.50
C PRO A 245 -2.44 9.82 -14.74
N ALA A 246 -3.48 9.67 -15.57
CA ALA A 246 -4.43 10.76 -15.84
C ALA A 246 -5.21 11.18 -14.57
N LEU A 247 -5.64 10.22 -13.73
CA LEU A 247 -6.29 10.52 -12.45
C LEU A 247 -5.28 11.12 -11.46
N ALA A 248 -4.04 10.61 -11.47
CA ALA A 248 -2.98 11.13 -10.61
C ALA A 248 -2.70 12.61 -10.91
N GLU A 249 -2.61 13.01 -12.17
CA GLU A 249 -2.40 14.41 -12.57
C GLU A 249 -3.52 15.32 -12.03
N VAL A 250 -4.80 14.96 -12.20
CA VAL A 250 -5.95 15.72 -11.67
C VAL A 250 -5.87 15.83 -10.14
N SER A 251 -5.50 14.73 -9.46
CA SER A 251 -5.38 14.70 -8.01
C SER A 251 -4.24 15.58 -7.50
N LEU A 252 -3.09 15.59 -8.18
CA LEU A 252 -1.94 16.43 -7.85
C LEU A 252 -2.22 17.91 -8.11
N ASP A 253 -2.98 18.24 -9.17
CA ASP A 253 -3.43 19.61 -9.42
C ASP A 253 -4.38 20.11 -8.33
N LEU A 254 -5.28 19.26 -7.85
CA LEU A 254 -6.13 19.58 -6.70
C LEU A 254 -5.27 19.80 -5.44
N ALA A 255 -4.31 18.91 -5.17
CA ALA A 255 -3.41 19.05 -4.02
C ALA A 255 -2.64 20.39 -4.03
N ALA A 256 -2.13 20.79 -5.20
CA ALA A 256 -1.42 22.04 -5.36
C ALA A 256 -2.30 23.26 -5.03
N ARG A 257 -3.57 23.26 -5.48
CA ARG A 257 -4.53 24.33 -5.17
C ARG A 257 -4.98 24.32 -3.70
N ALA A 258 -5.17 23.14 -3.13
CA ALA A 258 -5.60 22.96 -1.75
C ALA A 258 -4.48 23.18 -0.71
N GLY A 259 -3.22 23.23 -1.15
CA GLY A 259 -2.06 23.23 -0.26
C GLY A 259 -1.85 21.88 0.46
N ALA A 260 -2.44 20.81 -0.06
CA ALA A 260 -2.31 19.46 0.48
C ALA A 260 -0.92 18.87 0.21
N LEU A 261 -0.39 18.11 1.14
CA LEU A 261 0.85 17.36 0.95
C LEU A 261 0.59 16.15 0.05
N THR A 262 1.55 15.85 -0.83
CA THR A 262 1.43 14.74 -1.80
C THR A 262 2.38 13.60 -1.46
N VAL A 263 1.86 12.38 -1.47
CA VAL A 263 2.61 11.14 -1.23
C VAL A 263 2.47 10.23 -2.45
N MET A 264 3.57 9.67 -2.92
CA MET A 264 3.56 8.62 -3.95
C MET A 264 3.95 7.27 -3.36
N ASP A 265 3.10 6.27 -3.56
CA ASP A 265 3.46 4.86 -3.44
C ASP A 265 4.21 4.43 -4.71
N ALA A 266 5.53 4.29 -4.60
CA ALA A 266 6.40 3.88 -5.68
C ALA A 266 6.82 2.40 -5.51
N GLY A 267 5.86 1.47 -5.67
CA GLY A 267 6.09 0.03 -5.50
C GLY A 267 7.07 -0.54 -6.53
N SER A 268 6.92 -0.19 -7.81
CA SER A 268 7.82 -0.54 -8.92
C SER A 268 7.84 0.58 -9.95
N TRP A 269 8.93 0.66 -10.72
CA TRP A 269 9.02 1.62 -11.81
C TRP A 269 7.94 1.35 -12.88
N LYS A 270 7.35 2.43 -13.38
CA LYS A 270 6.34 2.42 -14.46
C LYS A 270 6.63 3.59 -15.40
N ASP A 271 6.94 3.30 -16.67
CA ASP A 271 7.26 4.33 -17.67
C ASP A 271 6.11 5.33 -17.86
N ALA A 272 4.86 4.84 -17.82
CA ALA A 272 3.67 5.69 -17.93
C ALA A 272 3.54 6.70 -16.76
N ALA A 273 4.19 6.44 -15.64
CA ALA A 273 4.17 7.28 -14.43
C ALA A 273 5.48 8.05 -14.21
N ALA A 274 6.41 8.05 -15.16
CA ALA A 274 7.77 8.58 -15.02
C ALA A 274 7.86 10.06 -14.56
N ARG A 275 6.83 10.86 -14.83
CA ARG A 275 6.78 12.27 -14.42
C ARG A 275 6.22 12.49 -13.00
N LEU A 276 5.53 11.50 -12.44
CA LEU A 276 4.79 11.66 -11.19
C LEU A 276 5.70 11.82 -9.96
N PRO A 277 6.85 11.12 -9.83
CA PRO A 277 7.73 11.30 -8.68
C PRO A 277 8.14 12.74 -8.44
N GLY A 278 8.49 13.48 -9.52
CA GLY A 278 8.92 14.88 -9.44
C GLY A 278 7.79 15.87 -9.08
N ARG A 279 6.53 15.41 -9.05
CA ARG A 279 5.36 16.20 -8.66
C ARG A 279 4.89 15.93 -7.24
N CYS A 280 5.48 14.94 -6.57
CA CYS A 280 5.11 14.55 -5.22
C CYS A 280 6.07 15.12 -4.18
N ASP A 281 5.53 15.56 -3.04
CA ASP A 281 6.35 16.06 -1.92
C ASP A 281 7.12 14.92 -1.25
N VAL A 282 6.47 13.78 -1.04
CA VAL A 282 7.09 12.58 -0.47
C VAL A 282 6.91 11.41 -1.44
N VAL A 283 8.01 10.73 -1.78
CA VAL A 283 7.99 9.49 -2.54
C VAL A 283 8.42 8.35 -1.62
N ALA A 284 7.50 7.43 -1.33
CA ALA A 284 7.81 6.23 -0.57
C ALA A 284 7.96 5.05 -1.53
N ALA A 285 9.20 4.69 -1.80
CA ALA A 285 9.55 3.65 -2.75
C ALA A 285 9.85 2.31 -2.05
N SER A 286 9.49 1.22 -2.72
CA SER A 286 9.93 -0.10 -2.28
C SER A 286 11.39 -0.35 -2.68
N ALA A 287 12.04 -1.31 -2.03
CA ALA A 287 13.37 -1.77 -2.42
C ALA A 287 13.43 -2.37 -3.85
N ARG A 288 12.29 -2.48 -4.54
CA ARG A 288 12.16 -2.95 -5.94
C ARG A 288 11.84 -1.82 -6.93
N PHE A 289 11.85 -0.59 -6.48
CA PHE A 289 11.68 0.56 -7.35
C PHE A 289 13.03 0.88 -8.02
N TYR A 290 13.14 0.60 -9.29
CA TYR A 290 14.38 0.75 -10.07
C TYR A 290 14.17 1.75 -11.20
N PRO A 291 14.38 3.06 -10.97
CA PRO A 291 14.28 4.07 -12.01
C PRO A 291 15.41 3.91 -13.05
N PRO A 292 15.23 4.45 -14.27
CA PRO A 292 16.27 4.42 -15.29
C PRO A 292 17.49 5.26 -14.88
N GLY A 293 18.67 4.78 -15.26
CA GLY A 293 19.94 5.47 -15.08
C GLY A 293 20.78 5.46 -16.35
N PRO A 294 21.94 6.10 -16.37
CA PRO A 294 22.78 6.24 -17.57
C PRO A 294 23.27 4.89 -18.16
N THR A 295 23.45 3.88 -17.32
CA THR A 295 23.99 2.56 -17.70
C THR A 295 23.05 1.41 -17.34
N GLY A 296 21.76 1.68 -17.20
CA GLY A 296 20.75 0.71 -16.77
C GLY A 296 19.87 1.25 -15.65
N SER A 297 19.29 0.37 -14.82
CA SER A 297 18.46 0.79 -13.71
C SER A 297 19.28 1.18 -12.48
N VAL A 298 18.84 2.22 -11.76
CA VAL A 298 19.38 2.59 -10.45
C VAL A 298 18.82 1.64 -9.40
N THR A 299 19.66 0.94 -8.66
CA THR A 299 19.23 -0.12 -7.72
C THR A 299 19.64 0.10 -6.27
N ALA A 300 20.76 0.81 -6.02
CA ALA A 300 21.18 1.08 -4.66
C ALA A 300 20.22 2.07 -3.97
N PRO A 301 19.73 1.81 -2.75
CA PRO A 301 18.74 2.65 -2.09
C PRO A 301 19.12 4.13 -1.99
N ARG A 302 20.39 4.42 -1.73
CA ARG A 302 20.88 5.80 -1.67
C ARG A 302 20.77 6.51 -3.02
N ASP A 303 21.15 5.81 -4.09
CA ASP A 303 21.15 6.39 -5.43
C ASP A 303 19.73 6.57 -5.96
N VAL A 304 18.81 5.63 -5.63
CA VAL A 304 17.36 5.78 -5.87
C VAL A 304 16.82 7.01 -5.14
N ALA A 305 17.23 7.21 -3.87
CA ALA A 305 16.79 8.37 -3.11
C ALA A 305 17.29 9.69 -3.73
N HIS A 306 18.54 9.76 -4.13
CA HIS A 306 19.08 10.95 -4.80
C HIS A 306 18.38 11.19 -6.14
N TRP A 307 18.17 10.13 -6.95
CA TRP A 307 17.43 10.23 -8.19
C TRP A 307 16.03 10.85 -7.99
N LEU A 308 15.31 10.45 -6.94
CA LEU A 308 13.98 10.97 -6.61
C LEU A 308 14.03 12.41 -6.09
N LEU A 309 15.03 12.76 -5.27
CA LEU A 309 15.25 14.14 -4.81
C LEU A 309 15.59 15.07 -5.97
N ASP A 310 16.46 14.62 -6.88
CA ASP A 310 16.86 15.38 -8.08
C ASP A 310 15.66 15.54 -9.05
N ALA A 311 14.75 14.58 -9.08
CA ALA A 311 13.49 14.67 -9.83
C ALA A 311 12.51 15.70 -9.24
N GLY A 312 12.70 16.14 -7.97
CA GLY A 312 11.88 17.19 -7.35
C GLY A 312 11.16 16.78 -6.06
N ALA A 313 11.27 15.53 -5.61
CA ALA A 313 10.72 15.11 -4.33
C ALA A 313 11.40 15.86 -3.17
N ARG A 314 10.64 16.24 -2.15
CA ARG A 314 11.16 16.89 -0.92
C ARG A 314 11.58 15.91 0.15
N GLY A 315 10.92 14.75 0.17
CA GLY A 315 11.21 13.64 1.06
C GLY A 315 11.15 12.33 0.31
N VAL A 316 12.07 11.43 0.62
CA VAL A 316 12.11 10.08 0.05
C VAL A 316 12.16 9.07 1.17
N VAL A 317 11.37 8.01 1.06
CA VAL A 317 11.42 6.85 1.96
C VAL A 317 11.66 5.61 1.12
N ILE A 318 12.58 4.73 1.55
CA ILE A 318 12.80 3.43 0.93
C ILE A 318 12.42 2.33 1.92
N THR A 319 11.30 1.65 1.65
CA THR A 319 10.84 0.52 2.46
C THR A 319 11.57 -0.76 2.10
N ARG A 320 11.92 -1.60 3.10
CA ARG A 320 12.73 -2.80 2.90
C ARG A 320 12.21 -4.03 3.64
N GLY A 321 10.88 -4.11 3.81
CA GLY A 321 10.23 -5.17 4.60
C GLY A 321 10.63 -5.10 6.07
N ALA A 322 11.08 -6.21 6.65
CA ALA A 322 11.51 -6.27 8.05
C ALA A 322 12.84 -5.55 8.34
N ARG A 323 13.58 -5.10 7.31
CA ARG A 323 14.80 -4.29 7.49
C ARG A 323 14.44 -2.83 7.73
N PRO A 324 15.33 -2.03 8.38
CA PRO A 324 15.07 -0.62 8.63
C PRO A 324 14.65 0.14 7.36
N ALA A 325 13.55 0.88 7.41
CA ALA A 325 13.16 1.83 6.39
C ALA A 325 14.16 3.00 6.39
N LEU A 326 14.59 3.44 5.23
CA LEU A 326 15.51 4.56 5.08
C LEU A 326 14.74 5.79 4.63
N TRP A 327 15.11 6.98 5.10
CA TRP A 327 14.49 8.21 4.63
C TRP A 327 15.53 9.32 4.41
N TRP A 328 15.22 10.23 3.48
CA TRP A 328 16.01 11.42 3.12
C TRP A 328 15.07 12.61 2.93
N CYS A 329 15.50 13.77 3.36
CA CYS A 329 14.88 15.06 3.05
C CYS A 329 15.89 16.20 3.18
N ALA A 330 15.47 17.43 2.91
CA ALA A 330 16.29 18.60 3.21
C ALA A 330 16.67 18.60 4.70
N GLY A 331 17.96 18.67 4.99
CA GLY A 331 18.49 18.68 6.36
C GLY A 331 18.92 17.32 6.90
N GLY A 332 18.86 16.23 6.11
CA GLY A 332 19.45 14.97 6.53
C GLY A 332 18.77 13.69 6.05
N HIS A 333 19.28 12.58 6.54
CA HIS A 333 18.77 11.24 6.31
C HIS A 333 18.99 10.40 7.56
N ASP A 334 18.14 9.38 7.74
CA ASP A 334 18.25 8.41 8.83
C ASP A 334 17.49 7.12 8.47
N SER A 335 17.35 6.23 9.42
CA SER A 335 16.64 4.98 9.29
C SER A 335 15.74 4.70 10.47
N VAL A 336 14.66 4.00 10.23
CA VAL A 336 13.71 3.55 11.26
C VAL A 336 13.62 2.03 11.18
N ALA A 337 13.94 1.35 12.26
CA ALA A 337 13.75 -0.09 12.37
C ALA A 337 12.27 -0.38 12.67
N PRO A 338 11.57 -1.20 11.85
CA PRO A 338 10.21 -1.63 12.17
C PRO A 338 10.22 -2.51 13.42
N PRO A 339 9.09 -2.57 14.16
CA PRO A 339 8.92 -3.52 15.24
C PRO A 339 9.13 -4.96 14.77
N GLN A 340 9.74 -5.78 15.62
CA GLN A 340 9.87 -7.22 15.37
C GLN A 340 8.56 -7.89 15.77
N VAL A 341 7.89 -8.51 14.81
CA VAL A 341 6.59 -9.18 14.97
C VAL A 341 6.63 -10.58 14.36
N ALA A 342 5.75 -11.46 14.82
CA ALA A 342 5.53 -12.75 14.20
C ALA A 342 4.57 -12.58 13.01
N ALA A 343 5.13 -12.39 11.83
CA ALA A 343 4.33 -12.14 10.63
C ALA A 343 3.58 -13.40 10.21
N VAL A 344 2.25 -13.28 10.08
CA VAL A 344 1.31 -14.30 9.58
C VAL A 344 1.02 -14.07 8.10
N ASP A 345 0.87 -12.81 7.70
CA ASP A 345 0.57 -12.42 6.31
C ASP A 345 1.22 -11.06 5.99
N THR A 346 2.04 -11.03 4.95
CA THR A 346 2.72 -9.79 4.52
C THR A 346 2.04 -9.11 3.33
N LEU A 347 0.87 -9.62 2.88
CA LEU A 347 0.11 -9.00 1.80
C LEU A 347 -0.43 -7.62 2.22
N GLY A 348 -0.20 -6.62 1.39
CA GLY A 348 -0.67 -5.25 1.64
C GLY A 348 0.09 -4.48 2.73
N ALA A 349 1.12 -5.07 3.39
CA ALA A 349 1.87 -4.36 4.43
C ALA A 349 2.53 -3.06 3.92
N GLY A 350 2.99 -3.04 2.66
CA GLY A 350 3.48 -1.82 2.00
C GLY A 350 2.38 -0.78 1.83
N ASP A 351 1.21 -1.20 1.40
CA ASP A 351 0.06 -0.32 1.19
C ASP A 351 -0.43 0.28 2.52
N VAL A 352 -0.45 -0.54 3.58
CA VAL A 352 -0.75 -0.10 4.96
C VAL A 352 0.28 0.91 5.43
N PHE A 353 1.59 0.68 5.16
CA PHE A 353 2.64 1.64 5.43
C PHE A 353 2.35 2.98 4.74
N HIS A 354 2.01 2.98 3.44
CA HIS A 354 1.73 4.19 2.68
C HIS A 354 0.49 4.93 3.20
N GLY A 355 -0.58 4.21 3.54
CA GLY A 355 -1.77 4.79 4.15
C GLY A 355 -1.50 5.42 5.52
N ALA A 356 -0.70 4.75 6.36
CA ALA A 356 -0.30 5.27 7.67
C ALA A 356 0.67 6.46 7.56
N LEU A 357 1.60 6.43 6.59
CA LEU A 357 2.48 7.56 6.29
C LEU A 357 1.66 8.79 5.85
N ALA A 358 0.71 8.61 4.94
CA ALA A 358 -0.18 9.66 4.51
C ALA A 358 -1.00 10.22 5.69
N HIS A 359 -1.50 9.36 6.58
CA HIS A 359 -2.23 9.78 7.77
C HIS A 359 -1.36 10.60 8.72
N ALA A 360 -0.13 10.16 8.97
CA ALA A 360 0.81 10.87 9.85
C ALA A 360 1.27 12.23 9.29
N LEU A 361 1.29 12.36 7.96
CA LEU A 361 1.66 13.60 7.26
C LEU A 361 0.46 14.51 6.95
N ALA A 362 -0.78 14.04 7.16
CA ALA A 362 -1.97 14.85 6.88
C ALA A 362 -1.97 16.15 7.68
N GLY A 363 -2.22 17.27 7.00
CA GLY A 363 -2.17 18.61 7.58
C GLY A 363 -0.76 19.17 7.82
N THR A 364 0.30 18.44 7.47
CA THR A 364 1.66 18.98 7.41
C THR A 364 1.78 19.89 6.19
N ARG A 365 2.24 21.13 6.39
CA ARG A 365 2.52 22.02 5.25
C ARG A 365 3.82 21.59 4.56
N ARG A 366 3.92 21.85 3.26
CA ARG A 366 5.14 21.53 2.48
C ARG A 366 6.42 22.08 3.11
N ASP A 367 6.38 23.29 3.64
CA ASP A 367 7.54 23.96 4.23
C ASP A 367 7.86 23.46 5.65
N ASP A 368 6.90 22.78 6.29
CA ASP A 368 7.07 22.14 7.61
C ASP A 368 7.58 20.69 7.49
N LEU A 369 7.78 20.17 6.28
CA LEU A 369 8.33 18.82 6.05
C LEU A 369 9.83 18.80 6.36
N THR A 370 10.14 18.56 7.61
CA THR A 370 11.52 18.46 8.14
C THR A 370 11.94 17.02 8.37
N GLY A 371 13.23 16.76 8.56
CA GLY A 371 13.75 15.43 8.91
C GLY A 371 13.06 14.79 10.13
N PRO A 372 12.95 15.51 11.27
CA PRO A 372 12.22 14.98 12.43
C PRO A 372 10.75 14.67 12.15
N ALA A 373 10.06 15.48 11.33
CA ALA A 373 8.66 15.26 10.98
C ALA A 373 8.50 14.03 10.09
N LEU A 374 9.34 13.89 9.06
CA LEU A 374 9.34 12.73 8.18
C LEU A 374 9.72 11.45 8.95
N GLY A 375 10.77 11.51 9.77
CA GLY A 375 11.22 10.38 10.60
C GLY A 375 10.12 9.87 11.53
N ALA A 376 9.40 10.77 12.22
CA ALA A 376 8.28 10.41 13.09
C ALA A 376 7.11 9.80 12.30
N ALA A 377 6.82 10.31 11.10
CA ALA A 377 5.79 9.76 10.23
C ALA A 377 6.17 8.36 9.73
N VAL A 378 7.45 8.13 9.38
CA VAL A 378 7.98 6.81 9.00
C VAL A 378 7.91 5.84 10.16
N GLU A 379 8.27 6.25 11.39
CA GLU A 379 8.15 5.43 12.61
C GLU A 379 6.71 4.95 12.82
N ARG A 380 5.76 5.88 12.77
CA ARG A 380 4.33 5.54 12.88
C ARG A 380 3.86 4.59 11.77
N ALA A 381 4.30 4.80 10.55
CA ALA A 381 3.95 3.95 9.42
C ALA A 381 4.55 2.53 9.57
N CYS A 382 5.77 2.40 10.08
CA CYS A 382 6.39 1.11 10.40
C CYS A 382 5.60 0.35 11.48
N ASP A 383 5.14 1.03 12.54
CA ASP A 383 4.37 0.43 13.62
C ASP A 383 3.06 -0.17 13.09
N VAL A 384 2.31 0.61 12.31
CA VAL A 384 1.02 0.17 11.75
C VAL A 384 1.20 -0.95 10.73
N ALA A 385 2.20 -0.83 9.85
CA ALA A 385 2.50 -1.86 8.87
C ALA A 385 2.96 -3.17 9.51
N ALA A 386 3.78 -3.13 10.57
CA ALA A 386 4.18 -4.31 11.30
C ALA A 386 2.97 -4.99 11.95
N ALA A 387 2.13 -4.24 12.66
CA ALA A 387 0.91 -4.76 13.29
C ALA A 387 -0.04 -5.40 12.27
N SER A 388 -0.10 -4.87 11.04
CA SER A 388 -0.95 -5.42 9.97
C SER A 388 -0.51 -6.82 9.52
N THR A 389 0.75 -7.19 9.72
CA THR A 389 1.26 -8.50 9.31
C THR A 389 0.99 -9.62 10.30
N GLU A 390 0.52 -9.34 11.51
CA GLU A 390 0.31 -10.32 12.58
C GLU A 390 -0.99 -11.13 12.46
N VAL A 391 -1.81 -10.84 11.45
CA VAL A 391 -3.07 -11.54 11.19
C VAL A 391 -3.23 -11.84 9.71
N PHE A 392 -3.97 -12.90 9.39
CA PHE A 392 -4.30 -13.25 8.01
C PHE A 392 -5.29 -12.26 7.40
N GLY A 393 -5.01 -11.84 6.16
CA GLY A 393 -5.86 -11.01 5.32
C GLY A 393 -5.71 -9.51 5.57
N THR A 394 -6.11 -8.75 4.56
CA THR A 394 -5.88 -7.30 4.46
C THR A 394 -6.89 -6.44 5.25
N ARG A 395 -7.76 -7.04 6.06
CA ARG A 395 -8.83 -6.33 6.80
C ARG A 395 -8.82 -6.55 8.31
N ALA A 396 -8.47 -7.75 8.79
CA ALA A 396 -8.60 -8.15 10.19
C ALA A 396 -7.73 -7.33 11.15
N TRP A 397 -6.56 -6.88 10.72
CA TRP A 397 -5.63 -6.07 11.51
C TRP A 397 -6.23 -4.74 12.02
N ARG A 398 -7.27 -4.21 11.36
CA ARG A 398 -7.94 -2.97 11.74
C ARG A 398 -8.51 -3.02 13.17
N GLN A 399 -8.93 -4.22 13.62
CA GLN A 399 -9.46 -4.45 14.97
C GLN A 399 -8.39 -4.40 16.08
N ARG A 400 -7.11 -4.30 15.71
CA ARG A 400 -5.98 -4.22 16.64
C ARG A 400 -5.44 -2.80 16.82
N LEU A 401 -6.08 -1.81 16.24
CA LEU A 401 -5.68 -0.40 16.37
C LEU A 401 -6.30 0.29 17.61
N ASP A 402 -7.20 -0.39 18.32
CA ASP A 402 -7.91 0.09 19.52
C ASP A 402 -7.07 0.01 20.79
#